data_5b33a34dcfc5afb282c1bba0e4afb97e
#
_entry.id   5b33a34dcfc5afb282c1bba0e4afb97e
#
_cell.length_a   1.000
_cell.length_b   1.000
_cell.length_c   1.000
_cell.angle_alpha   90.00
_cell.angle_beta   90.00
_cell.angle_gamma   90.00
#
_symmetry.space_group_name_H-M   'P 1'
#
loop_
_entity.id
_entity.type
_entity.pdbx_description
1 polymer ?
#
loop_
_entity_poly.entity_id
_entity_poly.type
_entity_poly.pdbx_seq_one_letter_code
_entity_poly.pdbx_strand_id
1 'polypeptide(L)'
;MREPISIGGVDVRPGRRVALELEVPDLYTHTRVTLPVQVIHGREPGPVLFLSAALHGDEINGVEIIRRVLLEKALKHLRGTLVAVPVVNIYGFINKSRYLPDRRDLNRSFPGSETGSMAARMAHLFLNQIAAKCTHGIDLHTGAIHRENVPQMRALLDDPETERLARSFGLPIILNAGIVEGSLREAVEKMGITVVVYEAGEALRFDELAIRAGVKGVLSALRELGMLGGATRRHKLASALVAESSSWVRAPQSGILRSMKPLGAKVEKGALLGVVSDPFGENEEPVYAPSEGIIIGRTTIPLVNEGEALFHVARFSRPDKVARGVEEIQQELDPSSDIIRPARRTGKSAGGRR
;
A
#
# COMPACT_ATOMS: atom_id res chain seq x y z
N MET A 1 5.62 -12.20 32.91
CA MET A 1 6.31 -12.30 31.58
C MET A 1 5.24 -12.30 30.52
N ARG A 2 5.49 -11.70 29.36
CA ARG A 2 4.54 -11.74 28.24
C ARG A 2 4.41 -13.18 27.73
N GLU A 3 3.19 -13.61 27.37
CA GLU A 3 2.94 -14.94 26.82
C GLU A 3 3.43 -15.04 25.38
N PRO A 4 3.82 -16.26 24.91
CA PRO A 4 4.08 -16.52 23.52
C PRO A 4 2.87 -16.18 22.65
N ILE A 5 3.10 -15.80 21.39
CA ILE A 5 2.04 -15.64 20.38
C ILE A 5 2.09 -16.83 19.42
N SER A 6 0.95 -17.44 19.15
CA SER A 6 0.86 -18.56 18.20
C SER A 6 0.40 -18.05 16.83
N ILE A 7 1.25 -18.24 15.83
CA ILE A 7 0.96 -17.91 14.43
C ILE A 7 1.20 -19.17 13.59
N GLY A 8 0.19 -19.62 12.86
CA GLY A 8 0.31 -20.83 12.04
C GLY A 8 0.69 -22.08 12.83
N GLY A 9 0.26 -22.18 14.09
CA GLY A 9 0.60 -23.30 14.98
C GLY A 9 2.02 -23.26 15.59
N VAL A 10 2.78 -22.19 15.33
CA VAL A 10 4.14 -22.01 15.90
C VAL A 10 4.12 -20.96 16.98
N ASP A 11 4.58 -21.31 18.17
CA ASP A 11 4.68 -20.41 19.32
C ASP A 11 5.96 -19.57 19.26
N VAL A 12 5.79 -18.26 19.12
CA VAL A 12 6.90 -17.30 19.13
C VAL A 12 7.02 -16.65 20.50
N ARG A 13 8.15 -16.90 21.19
CA ARG A 13 8.42 -16.34 22.53
C ARG A 13 8.76 -14.86 22.48
N PRO A 14 8.47 -14.09 23.54
CA PRO A 14 8.86 -12.69 23.65
C PRO A 14 10.37 -12.47 23.43
N GLY A 15 10.71 -11.40 22.72
CA GLY A 15 12.07 -11.04 22.33
C GLY A 15 12.62 -11.84 21.15
N ARG A 16 11.80 -12.62 20.46
CA ARG A 16 12.21 -13.42 19.30
C ARG A 16 11.74 -12.83 17.98
N ARG A 17 12.55 -13.06 16.97
CA ARG A 17 12.23 -12.84 15.56
C ARG A 17 12.32 -14.19 14.86
N VAL A 18 11.22 -14.63 14.24
CA VAL A 18 11.10 -15.98 13.66
C VAL A 18 10.49 -15.85 12.27
N ALA A 19 11.09 -16.53 11.29
CA ALA A 19 10.48 -16.75 9.99
C ALA A 19 9.66 -18.05 10.06
N LEU A 20 8.44 -17.99 9.53
CA LEU A 20 7.50 -19.09 9.46
C LEU A 20 7.10 -19.31 8.01
N GLU A 21 6.73 -20.53 7.69
CA GLU A 21 6.17 -20.91 6.40
C GLU A 21 4.84 -21.60 6.65
N LEU A 22 3.74 -20.93 6.26
CA LEU A 22 2.41 -21.54 6.36
C LEU A 22 2.15 -22.39 5.11
N GLU A 23 1.67 -23.60 5.33
CA GLU A 23 1.30 -24.49 4.23
C GLU A 23 0.08 -23.95 3.50
N VAL A 24 0.19 -23.88 2.18
CA VAL A 24 -0.89 -23.55 1.25
C VAL A 24 -1.10 -24.73 0.30
N PRO A 25 -2.20 -24.80 -0.48
CA PRO A 25 -2.39 -25.89 -1.43
C PRO A 25 -1.18 -26.04 -2.37
N ASP A 26 -0.73 -27.27 -2.60
CA ASP A 26 0.38 -27.54 -3.52
C ASP A 26 0.02 -27.15 -4.96
N LEU A 27 1.06 -26.89 -5.79
CA LEU A 27 0.85 -26.78 -7.22
C LEU A 27 0.38 -28.13 -7.79
N TYR A 28 -0.27 -28.11 -8.95
CA TYR A 28 -0.69 -29.34 -9.65
C TYR A 28 0.47 -30.26 -10.04
N THR A 29 1.72 -29.76 -9.98
CA THR A 29 2.95 -30.53 -10.12
C THR A 29 3.40 -31.23 -8.82
N HIS A 30 2.60 -31.16 -7.75
CA HIS A 30 2.95 -31.57 -6.38
C HIS A 30 4.16 -30.83 -5.79
N THR A 31 4.52 -29.68 -6.36
CA THR A 31 5.55 -28.80 -5.77
C THR A 31 4.93 -28.05 -4.60
N ARG A 32 5.54 -28.18 -3.42
CA ARG A 32 5.13 -27.42 -2.24
C ARG A 32 5.31 -25.93 -2.46
N VAL A 33 4.32 -25.19 -2.03
CA VAL A 33 4.32 -23.73 -1.95
C VAL A 33 3.99 -23.33 -0.53
N THR A 34 4.68 -22.33 0.00
CA THR A 34 4.46 -21.84 1.36
C THR A 34 4.23 -20.34 1.35
N LEU A 35 3.40 -19.87 2.28
CA LEU A 35 3.20 -18.45 2.54
C LEU A 35 4.23 -17.98 3.57
N PRO A 36 5.17 -17.09 3.17
CA PRO A 36 6.23 -16.64 4.07
C PRO A 36 5.69 -15.61 5.07
N VAL A 37 5.94 -15.84 6.35
CA VAL A 37 5.56 -14.93 7.43
C VAL A 37 6.78 -14.65 8.30
N GLN A 38 7.00 -13.39 8.64
CA GLN A 38 8.01 -13.02 9.64
C GLN A 38 7.32 -12.44 10.87
N VAL A 39 7.53 -13.06 12.02
CA VAL A 39 7.01 -12.59 13.31
C VAL A 39 8.14 -11.97 14.13
N ILE A 40 7.95 -10.73 14.57
CA ILE A 40 8.82 -10.06 15.54
C ILE A 40 7.98 -9.84 16.80
N HIS A 41 8.25 -10.64 17.83
CA HIS A 41 7.51 -10.58 19.09
C HIS A 41 8.36 -9.86 20.14
N GLY A 42 8.00 -8.60 20.43
CA GLY A 42 8.71 -7.76 21.38
C GLY A 42 8.62 -8.28 22.82
N ARG A 43 9.55 -7.88 23.67
CA ARG A 43 9.55 -8.24 25.11
C ARG A 43 8.48 -7.47 25.87
N GLU A 44 8.26 -6.21 25.48
CA GLU A 44 7.29 -5.30 26.13
C GLU A 44 5.89 -5.51 25.53
N PRO A 45 4.83 -5.38 26.35
CA PRO A 45 3.47 -5.42 25.85
C PRO A 45 3.19 -4.28 24.87
N GLY A 46 2.23 -4.47 23.98
CA GLY A 46 1.79 -3.51 22.98
C GLY A 46 0.88 -4.17 21.95
N PRO A 47 0.42 -3.43 20.94
CA PRO A 47 -0.44 -3.95 19.88
C PRO A 47 0.17 -5.12 19.12
N VAL A 48 -0.68 -5.89 18.46
CA VAL A 48 -0.30 -6.89 17.48
C VAL A 48 -0.72 -6.37 16.11
N LEU A 49 0.24 -6.09 15.24
CA LEU A 49 0.02 -5.52 13.92
C LEU A 49 0.38 -6.54 12.84
N PHE A 50 -0.55 -6.82 11.90
CA PHE A 50 -0.15 -7.44 10.65
C PHE A 50 0.23 -6.37 9.61
N LEU A 51 1.26 -6.67 8.82
CA LEU A 51 1.69 -5.87 7.68
C LEU A 51 1.70 -6.79 6.46
N SER A 52 0.73 -6.62 5.56
CA SER A 52 0.53 -7.47 4.39
C SER A 52 0.82 -6.75 3.08
N ALA A 53 1.22 -7.50 2.07
CA ALA A 53 1.41 -7.02 0.72
C ALA A 53 1.13 -8.14 -0.30
N ALA A 54 1.07 -7.77 -1.57
CA ALA A 54 0.78 -8.67 -2.67
C ALA A 54 -0.45 -9.55 -2.41
N LEU A 55 -1.52 -8.94 -1.86
CA LEU A 55 -2.86 -9.54 -1.83
C LEU A 55 -3.38 -9.73 -3.26
N HIS A 56 -3.02 -8.80 -4.15
CA HIS A 56 -2.98 -9.01 -5.59
C HIS A 56 -1.53 -9.31 -5.96
N GLY A 57 -1.28 -10.44 -6.62
CA GLY A 57 0.08 -10.95 -6.79
C GLY A 57 1.01 -10.08 -7.65
N ASP A 58 0.45 -9.18 -8.46
CA ASP A 58 1.18 -8.24 -9.31
C ASP A 58 1.51 -6.90 -8.61
N GLU A 59 0.96 -6.63 -7.42
CA GLU A 59 1.17 -5.39 -6.66
C GLU A 59 2.41 -5.48 -5.76
N ILE A 60 3.60 -5.26 -6.34
CA ILE A 60 4.88 -5.64 -5.73
C ILE A 60 5.58 -4.57 -4.88
N ASN A 61 5.16 -3.29 -4.92
CA ASN A 61 5.78 -2.24 -4.11
C ASN A 61 5.73 -2.56 -2.61
N GLY A 62 4.60 -3.12 -2.14
CA GLY A 62 4.42 -3.52 -0.76
C GLY A 62 5.41 -4.59 -0.29
N VAL A 63 5.84 -5.49 -1.17
CA VAL A 63 6.86 -6.52 -0.88
C VAL A 63 8.18 -5.85 -0.53
N GLU A 64 8.60 -4.86 -1.31
CA GLU A 64 9.84 -4.12 -1.08
C GLU A 64 9.74 -3.20 0.14
N ILE A 65 8.56 -2.60 0.39
CA ILE A 65 8.31 -1.83 1.62
C ILE A 65 8.51 -2.73 2.85
N ILE A 66 7.88 -3.90 2.88
CA ILE A 66 8.02 -4.85 4.00
C ILE A 66 9.49 -5.27 4.17
N ARG A 67 10.18 -5.59 3.08
CA ARG A 67 11.61 -5.97 3.12
C ARG A 67 12.45 -4.87 3.77
N ARG A 68 12.25 -3.58 3.39
CA ARG A 68 12.99 -2.45 3.96
C ARG A 68 12.62 -2.20 5.41
N VAL A 69 11.34 -2.25 5.76
CA VAL A 69 10.88 -2.12 7.16
C VAL A 69 11.53 -3.18 8.03
N LEU A 70 11.58 -4.44 7.58
CA LEU A 70 12.20 -5.54 8.33
C LEU A 70 13.71 -5.40 8.55
N LEU A 71 14.40 -4.55 7.77
CA LEU A 71 15.82 -4.23 7.95
C LEU A 71 16.07 -3.10 8.95
N GLU A 72 15.01 -2.40 9.39
CA GLU A 72 15.13 -1.28 10.31
C GLU A 72 15.66 -1.72 11.69
N LYS A 73 16.74 -1.06 12.14
CA LYS A 73 17.37 -1.36 13.41
C LYS A 73 16.45 -1.12 14.61
N ALA A 74 15.50 -0.18 14.47
CA ALA A 74 14.55 0.16 15.50
C ALA A 74 13.67 -1.03 15.93
N LEU A 75 13.43 -1.99 15.03
CA LEU A 75 12.64 -3.18 15.32
C LEU A 75 13.26 -4.11 16.37
N LYS A 76 14.54 -3.95 16.70
CA LYS A 76 15.18 -4.67 17.83
C LYS A 76 14.56 -4.30 19.19
N HIS A 77 13.94 -3.14 19.28
CA HIS A 77 13.29 -2.61 20.46
C HIS A 77 11.76 -2.51 20.28
N LEU A 78 11.20 -3.36 19.42
CA LEU A 78 9.76 -3.37 19.16
C LEU A 78 9.00 -3.72 20.44
N ARG A 79 7.96 -2.94 20.74
CA ARG A 79 6.91 -3.26 21.72
C ARG A 79 5.73 -3.87 20.96
N GLY A 80 5.03 -4.79 21.59
CA GLY A 80 3.97 -5.51 20.90
C GLY A 80 4.52 -6.54 19.92
N THR A 81 3.79 -6.80 18.83
CA THR A 81 4.16 -7.82 17.84
C THR A 81 3.93 -7.30 16.45
N LEU A 82 4.91 -7.50 15.56
CA LEU A 82 4.76 -7.29 14.12
C LEU A 82 4.71 -8.66 13.43
N VAL A 83 3.63 -8.90 12.68
CA VAL A 83 3.45 -10.07 11.80
C VAL A 83 3.51 -9.60 10.36
N ALA A 84 4.63 -9.78 9.70
CA ALA A 84 4.86 -9.30 8.34
C ALA A 84 4.67 -10.43 7.32
N VAL A 85 3.81 -10.18 6.33
CA VAL A 85 3.46 -11.12 5.26
C VAL A 85 3.72 -10.44 3.92
N PRO A 86 4.93 -10.57 3.38
CA PRO A 86 5.32 -9.83 2.18
C PRO A 86 4.55 -10.25 0.92
N VAL A 87 4.07 -11.49 0.87
CA VAL A 87 3.31 -12.00 -0.28
C VAL A 87 2.15 -12.84 0.23
N VAL A 88 0.93 -12.29 0.19
CA VAL A 88 -0.28 -13.03 0.59
C VAL A 88 -0.76 -13.94 -0.54
N ASN A 89 -0.86 -13.44 -1.77
CA ASN A 89 -1.23 -14.22 -2.94
C ASN A 89 0.03 -14.77 -3.63
N ILE A 90 0.59 -15.83 -3.06
CA ILE A 90 1.84 -16.43 -3.57
C ILE A 90 1.69 -16.94 -5.01
N TYR A 91 0.54 -17.47 -5.39
CA TYR A 91 0.31 -17.98 -6.74
C TYR A 91 0.20 -16.85 -7.77
N GLY A 92 -0.53 -15.79 -7.44
CA GLY A 92 -0.60 -14.60 -8.27
C GLY A 92 0.77 -13.94 -8.40
N PHE A 93 1.56 -13.91 -7.33
CA PHE A 93 2.92 -13.37 -7.34
C PHE A 93 3.85 -14.14 -8.28
N ILE A 94 3.85 -15.48 -8.22
CA ILE A 94 4.62 -16.34 -9.13
C ILE A 94 4.22 -16.09 -10.59
N ASN A 95 2.91 -15.96 -10.84
CA ASN A 95 2.35 -15.77 -12.17
C ASN A 95 2.35 -14.31 -12.63
N LYS A 96 2.80 -13.36 -11.79
CA LYS A 96 2.76 -11.91 -12.06
C LYS A 96 1.34 -11.45 -12.43
N SER A 97 0.37 -11.94 -11.70
CA SER A 97 -1.07 -11.75 -11.93
C SER A 97 -1.76 -11.25 -10.67
N ARG A 98 -2.75 -10.39 -10.84
CA ARG A 98 -3.66 -9.98 -9.79
C ARG A 98 -4.38 -11.19 -9.17
N TYR A 99 -4.75 -12.15 -10.02
CA TYR A 99 -5.63 -13.27 -9.69
C TYR A 99 -4.88 -14.52 -9.28
N LEU A 100 -5.56 -15.42 -8.58
CA LEU A 100 -5.09 -16.77 -8.36
C LEU A 100 -5.29 -17.64 -9.64
N PRO A 101 -4.71 -18.87 -9.68
CA PRO A 101 -4.90 -19.78 -10.80
C PRO A 101 -6.36 -20.14 -11.11
N ASP A 102 -7.25 -20.10 -10.12
CA ASP A 102 -8.69 -20.28 -10.29
C ASP A 102 -9.41 -19.03 -10.83
N ARG A 103 -8.66 -18.02 -11.28
CA ARG A 103 -9.10 -16.74 -11.86
C ARG A 103 -9.92 -15.87 -10.89
N ARG A 104 -9.87 -16.13 -9.59
CA ARG A 104 -10.55 -15.35 -8.56
C ARG A 104 -9.65 -14.25 -8.03
N ASP A 105 -10.28 -13.12 -7.67
CA ASP A 105 -9.65 -12.05 -6.91
C ASP A 105 -9.66 -12.46 -5.42
N LEU A 106 -8.46 -12.56 -4.81
CA LEU A 106 -8.35 -12.90 -3.39
C LEU A 106 -9.05 -11.86 -2.52
N ASN A 107 -8.98 -10.57 -2.90
CA ASN A 107 -9.63 -9.47 -2.20
C ASN A 107 -11.13 -9.33 -2.51
N ARG A 108 -11.76 -10.42 -2.97
CA ARG A 108 -13.22 -10.63 -3.12
C ARG A 108 -13.62 -12.00 -2.58
N SER A 109 -12.70 -12.65 -1.85
CA SER A 109 -12.91 -14.04 -1.41
C SER A 109 -12.93 -14.20 0.11
N PHE A 110 -12.79 -13.10 0.88
CA PHE A 110 -12.91 -13.11 2.34
C PHE A 110 -14.39 -13.19 2.78
N PRO A 111 -14.67 -13.84 3.92
CA PRO A 111 -13.76 -14.46 4.90
C PRO A 111 -13.16 -15.80 4.46
N GLY A 112 -13.56 -16.33 3.33
CA GLY A 112 -13.07 -17.60 2.81
C GLY A 112 -13.70 -18.84 3.45
N SER A 113 -13.14 -20.01 3.16
CA SER A 113 -13.60 -21.30 3.65
C SER A 113 -12.48 -22.34 3.55
N GLU A 114 -12.39 -23.27 4.50
CA GLU A 114 -11.41 -24.38 4.49
C GLU A 114 -11.57 -25.33 3.31
N THR A 115 -12.79 -25.51 2.83
CA THR A 115 -13.16 -26.48 1.79
C THR A 115 -13.55 -25.83 0.46
N GLY A 116 -13.42 -24.50 0.36
CA GLY A 116 -13.83 -23.73 -0.81
C GLY A 116 -12.83 -23.76 -1.97
N SER A 117 -13.02 -22.82 -2.89
CA SER A 117 -12.07 -22.58 -3.99
C SER A 117 -10.66 -22.25 -3.46
N MET A 118 -9.66 -22.28 -4.34
CA MET A 118 -8.28 -21.91 -3.94
C MET A 118 -8.23 -20.52 -3.30
N ALA A 119 -8.90 -19.54 -3.89
CA ALA A 119 -8.99 -18.20 -3.31
C ALA A 119 -9.69 -18.19 -1.94
N ALA A 120 -10.78 -18.94 -1.76
CA ALA A 120 -11.47 -19.03 -0.47
C ALA A 120 -10.60 -19.70 0.61
N ARG A 121 -9.83 -20.72 0.25
CA ARG A 121 -8.88 -21.39 1.18
C ARG A 121 -7.76 -20.45 1.60
N MET A 122 -7.20 -19.68 0.67
CA MET A 122 -6.15 -18.69 0.94
C MET A 122 -6.66 -17.56 1.84
N ALA A 123 -7.88 -17.05 1.54
CA ALA A 123 -8.52 -16.03 2.36
C ALA A 123 -8.77 -16.53 3.79
N HIS A 124 -9.30 -17.75 3.94
CA HIS A 124 -9.54 -18.39 5.24
C HIS A 124 -8.24 -18.58 6.04
N LEU A 125 -7.18 -19.07 5.38
CA LEU A 125 -5.86 -19.25 6.01
C LEU A 125 -5.34 -17.93 6.56
N PHE A 126 -5.27 -16.89 5.71
CA PHE A 126 -4.76 -15.59 6.11
C PHE A 126 -5.59 -14.97 7.25
N LEU A 127 -6.91 -15.02 7.12
CA LEU A 127 -7.81 -14.44 8.11
C LEU A 127 -7.65 -15.11 9.48
N ASN A 128 -7.68 -16.45 9.54
CA ASN A 128 -7.71 -17.17 10.81
C ASN A 128 -6.34 -17.41 11.44
N GLN A 129 -5.28 -17.61 10.63
CA GLN A 129 -3.95 -17.89 11.15
C GLN A 129 -3.13 -16.63 11.41
N ILE A 130 -3.49 -15.49 10.78
CA ILE A 130 -2.73 -14.24 10.88
C ILE A 130 -3.61 -13.10 11.41
N ALA A 131 -4.58 -12.63 10.61
CA ALA A 131 -5.32 -11.40 10.90
C ALA A 131 -6.09 -11.49 12.23
N ALA A 132 -6.77 -12.60 12.51
CA ALA A 132 -7.52 -12.84 13.75
C ALA A 132 -6.66 -12.82 15.02
N LYS A 133 -5.34 -12.89 14.92
CA LYS A 133 -4.39 -12.79 16.03
C LYS A 133 -3.90 -11.36 16.25
N CYS A 134 -4.34 -10.42 15.42
CA CYS A 134 -3.89 -9.04 15.40
C CYS A 134 -4.96 -8.09 15.93
N THR A 135 -4.53 -6.96 16.42
CA THR A 135 -5.39 -5.84 16.83
C THR A 135 -5.48 -4.77 15.73
N HIS A 136 -4.45 -4.71 14.88
CA HIS A 136 -4.32 -3.72 13.82
C HIS A 136 -3.79 -4.37 12.55
N GLY A 137 -4.06 -3.74 11.40
CA GLY A 137 -3.55 -4.14 10.11
C GLY A 137 -3.16 -2.96 9.23
N ILE A 138 -2.13 -3.17 8.43
CA ILE A 138 -1.75 -2.29 7.32
C ILE A 138 -1.62 -3.19 6.10
N ASP A 139 -2.45 -2.93 5.07
CA ASP A 139 -2.41 -3.66 3.81
C ASP A 139 -1.83 -2.77 2.71
N LEU A 140 -0.79 -3.25 2.04
CA LEU A 140 -0.01 -2.46 1.08
C LEU A 140 -0.38 -2.86 -0.35
N HIS A 141 -0.93 -1.91 -1.09
CA HIS A 141 -1.39 -2.05 -2.46
C HIS A 141 -0.71 -1.08 -3.42
N THR A 142 -0.91 -1.31 -4.71
CA THR A 142 -0.62 -0.36 -5.79
C THR A 142 -1.89 -0.14 -6.63
N GLY A 143 -1.82 0.77 -7.60
CA GLY A 143 -2.74 0.73 -8.74
C GLY A 143 -2.62 -0.62 -9.45
N ALA A 144 -3.68 -1.03 -10.15
CA ALA A 144 -3.66 -2.22 -10.99
C ALA A 144 -2.66 -2.05 -12.16
N ILE A 145 -2.46 -3.11 -12.93
CA ILE A 145 -1.70 -3.02 -14.19
C ILE A 145 -2.25 -1.90 -15.08
N HIS A 146 -1.35 -1.11 -15.64
CA HIS A 146 -1.66 0.10 -16.44
C HIS A 146 -2.41 1.21 -15.67
N ARG A 147 -2.33 1.22 -14.34
CA ARG A 147 -2.88 2.27 -13.50
C ARG A 147 -1.92 2.68 -12.41
N GLU A 148 -1.64 3.96 -12.35
CA GLU A 148 -0.74 4.56 -11.38
C GLU A 148 -1.53 5.39 -10.37
N ASN A 149 -1.20 5.25 -9.08
CA ASN A 149 -1.77 6.05 -7.99
C ASN A 149 -0.69 6.90 -7.30
N VAL A 150 -1.03 8.12 -6.90
CA VAL A 150 -0.22 8.87 -5.92
C VAL A 150 -0.22 8.11 -4.57
N PRO A 151 0.81 8.27 -3.74
CA PRO A 151 0.77 7.75 -2.37
C PRO A 151 -0.43 8.29 -1.59
N GLN A 152 -1.33 7.40 -1.18
CA GLN A 152 -2.58 7.73 -0.52
C GLN A 152 -3.01 6.65 0.48
N MET A 153 -3.79 7.04 1.49
CA MET A 153 -4.41 6.11 2.41
C MET A 153 -5.88 5.91 2.04
N ARG A 154 -6.36 4.69 2.21
CA ARG A 154 -7.79 4.35 2.19
C ARG A 154 -8.18 3.73 3.52
N ALA A 155 -9.23 4.26 4.12
CA ALA A 155 -9.69 3.84 5.43
C ALA A 155 -11.18 4.13 5.58
N LEU A 156 -11.85 3.42 6.49
CA LEU A 156 -13.18 3.79 6.98
C LEU A 156 -12.96 4.75 8.16
N LEU A 157 -13.29 6.03 7.98
CA LEU A 157 -12.95 7.08 8.95
C LEU A 157 -14.01 7.29 10.03
N ASP A 158 -15.06 6.48 10.05
CA ASP A 158 -16.09 6.53 11.09
C ASP A 158 -15.57 6.02 12.45
N ASP A 159 -14.49 5.21 12.43
CA ASP A 159 -13.78 4.79 13.63
C ASP A 159 -12.58 5.72 13.91
N PRO A 160 -12.52 6.38 15.09
CA PRO A 160 -11.44 7.30 15.45
C PRO A 160 -10.05 6.66 15.46
N GLU A 161 -9.95 5.38 15.81
CA GLU A 161 -8.67 4.65 15.83
C GLU A 161 -8.14 4.44 14.40
N THR A 162 -9.03 4.06 13.48
CA THR A 162 -8.72 3.92 12.05
C THR A 162 -8.31 5.26 11.45
N GLU A 163 -9.01 6.36 11.78
CA GLU A 163 -8.62 7.70 11.33
C GLU A 163 -7.25 8.10 11.88
N ARG A 164 -6.98 7.85 13.14
CA ARG A 164 -5.69 8.13 13.80
C ARG A 164 -4.56 7.36 13.12
N LEU A 165 -4.77 6.08 12.86
CA LEU A 165 -3.79 5.24 12.17
C LEU A 165 -3.54 5.71 10.73
N ALA A 166 -4.59 6.03 9.96
CA ALA A 166 -4.46 6.54 8.60
C ALA A 166 -3.69 7.86 8.54
N ARG A 167 -4.00 8.80 9.46
CA ARG A 167 -3.29 10.10 9.57
C ARG A 167 -1.83 9.96 9.97
N SER A 168 -1.50 8.93 10.74
CA SER A 168 -0.13 8.68 11.21
C SER A 168 0.87 8.36 10.09
N PHE A 169 0.39 7.93 8.92
CA PHE A 169 1.24 7.71 7.74
C PHE A 169 1.91 8.99 7.24
N GLY A 170 1.31 10.16 7.52
CA GLY A 170 1.87 11.45 7.12
C GLY A 170 1.74 11.74 5.62
N LEU A 171 0.79 11.12 4.93
CA LEU A 171 0.47 11.38 3.53
C LEU A 171 -0.56 12.51 3.40
N PRO A 172 -0.52 13.33 2.32
CA PRO A 172 -1.44 14.45 2.14
C PRO A 172 -2.87 14.02 1.80
N ILE A 173 -3.07 12.79 1.33
CA ILE A 173 -4.33 12.28 0.78
C ILE A 173 -4.83 11.09 1.59
N ILE A 174 -6.05 11.23 2.10
CA ILE A 174 -6.82 10.13 2.69
C ILE A 174 -8.15 10.05 1.95
N LEU A 175 -8.50 8.87 1.47
CA LEU A 175 -9.83 8.57 0.94
C LEU A 175 -10.65 7.90 2.04
N ASN A 176 -11.78 8.51 2.40
CA ASN A 176 -12.81 7.80 3.15
C ASN A 176 -13.46 6.81 2.19
N ALA A 177 -13.00 5.57 2.23
CA ALA A 177 -13.38 4.55 1.27
C ALA A 177 -14.36 3.56 1.93
N GLY A 178 -15.57 3.47 1.41
CA GLY A 178 -16.54 2.48 1.82
C GLY A 178 -15.99 1.04 1.72
N ILE A 179 -16.61 0.16 2.47
CA ILE A 179 -16.27 -1.26 2.50
C ILE A 179 -16.64 -1.90 1.17
N VAL A 180 -15.77 -2.73 0.65
CA VAL A 180 -16.01 -3.56 -0.52
C VAL A 180 -16.30 -4.98 -0.06
N GLU A 181 -17.43 -5.53 -0.47
CA GLU A 181 -17.85 -6.89 -0.11
C GLU A 181 -16.81 -7.93 -0.53
N GLY A 182 -16.56 -8.89 0.36
CA GLY A 182 -15.57 -9.95 0.17
C GLY A 182 -14.11 -9.51 0.29
N SER A 183 -13.84 -8.25 0.68
CA SER A 183 -12.47 -7.76 0.89
C SER A 183 -11.89 -8.19 2.24
N LEU A 184 -10.56 -8.22 2.33
CA LEU A 184 -9.85 -8.40 3.59
C LEU A 184 -10.29 -7.35 4.61
N ARG A 185 -10.38 -6.08 4.19
CA ARG A 185 -10.79 -4.98 5.04
C ARG A 185 -12.16 -5.23 5.67
N GLU A 186 -13.16 -5.63 4.88
CA GLU A 186 -14.48 -5.97 5.41
C GLU A 186 -14.42 -7.08 6.47
N ALA A 187 -13.68 -8.15 6.18
CA ALA A 187 -13.61 -9.30 7.06
C ALA A 187 -12.96 -8.95 8.41
N VAL A 188 -11.86 -8.17 8.42
CA VAL A 188 -11.16 -7.81 9.67
C VAL A 188 -11.89 -6.72 10.45
N GLU A 189 -12.57 -5.77 9.80
CA GLU A 189 -13.42 -4.77 10.46
C GLU A 189 -14.61 -5.42 11.20
N LYS A 190 -15.24 -6.44 10.59
CA LYS A 190 -16.28 -7.26 11.27
C LYS A 190 -15.76 -7.98 12.51
N MET A 191 -14.46 -8.18 12.62
CA MET A 191 -13.80 -8.76 13.80
C MET A 191 -13.34 -7.70 14.81
N GLY A 192 -13.61 -6.42 14.57
CA GLY A 192 -13.17 -5.32 15.41
C GLY A 192 -11.67 -5.01 15.31
N ILE A 193 -11.04 -5.36 14.20
CA ILE A 193 -9.62 -5.11 13.94
C ILE A 193 -9.48 -3.83 13.14
N THR A 194 -8.74 -2.85 13.66
CA THR A 194 -8.43 -1.59 12.98
C THR A 194 -7.53 -1.83 11.77
N VAL A 195 -7.96 -1.46 10.57
CA VAL A 195 -7.18 -1.67 9.36
C VAL A 195 -7.16 -0.47 8.44
N VAL A 196 -6.00 -0.19 7.86
CA VAL A 196 -5.82 0.84 6.83
C VAL A 196 -5.13 0.25 5.61
N VAL A 197 -5.43 0.82 4.45
CA VAL A 197 -4.84 0.44 3.18
C VAL A 197 -3.95 1.57 2.67
N TYR A 198 -2.73 1.26 2.34
CA TYR A 198 -1.82 2.14 1.62
C TYR A 198 -1.86 1.78 0.14
N GLU A 199 -2.06 2.76 -0.73
CA GLU A 199 -2.00 2.59 -2.19
C GLU A 199 -1.04 3.59 -2.83
N ALA A 200 -0.09 3.11 -3.65
CA ALA A 200 0.83 3.97 -4.40
C ALA A 200 1.52 3.23 -5.55
N GLY A 201 1.77 3.95 -6.64
CA GLY A 201 2.44 3.42 -7.82
C GLY A 201 1.56 2.49 -8.67
N GLU A 202 2.19 1.66 -9.49
CA GLU A 202 1.59 0.74 -10.46
C GLU A 202 2.02 -0.70 -10.19
N ALA A 203 1.17 -1.68 -10.54
CA ALA A 203 1.51 -3.09 -10.51
C ALA A 203 2.72 -3.42 -11.40
N LEU A 204 3.46 -4.48 -11.04
CA LEU A 204 4.63 -5.01 -11.74
C LEU A 204 5.79 -4.01 -11.93
N ARG A 205 5.82 -2.94 -11.14
CA ARG A 205 6.90 -1.95 -11.13
C ARG A 205 7.34 -1.63 -9.72
N PHE A 206 8.64 -1.42 -9.50
CA PHE A 206 9.11 -0.73 -8.32
C PHE A 206 9.10 0.78 -8.59
N ASP A 207 8.28 1.47 -7.82
CA ASP A 207 8.25 2.93 -7.74
C ASP A 207 8.96 3.35 -6.46
N GLU A 208 10.15 3.91 -6.59
CA GLU A 208 10.98 4.26 -5.45
C GLU A 208 10.34 5.32 -4.54
N LEU A 209 9.59 6.28 -5.11
CA LEU A 209 8.85 7.27 -4.34
C LEU A 209 7.75 6.59 -3.51
N ALA A 210 6.95 5.73 -4.14
CA ALA A 210 5.91 4.95 -3.47
C ALA A 210 6.50 4.05 -2.36
N ILE A 211 7.63 3.38 -2.64
CA ILE A 211 8.31 2.52 -1.67
C ILE A 211 8.81 3.33 -0.47
N ARG A 212 9.48 4.46 -0.68
CA ARG A 212 9.99 5.32 0.40
C ARG A 212 8.86 5.91 1.24
N ALA A 213 7.79 6.36 0.59
CA ALA A 213 6.59 6.86 1.27
C ALA A 213 5.97 5.77 2.15
N GLY A 214 5.83 4.55 1.63
CA GLY A 214 5.31 3.41 2.38
C GLY A 214 6.18 3.02 3.58
N VAL A 215 7.50 2.92 3.41
CA VAL A 215 8.43 2.61 4.52
C VAL A 215 8.31 3.67 5.61
N LYS A 216 8.36 4.96 5.26
CA LYS A 216 8.21 6.08 6.19
C LYS A 216 6.86 6.04 6.90
N GLY A 217 5.78 5.78 6.16
CA GLY A 217 4.43 5.68 6.68
C GLY A 217 4.27 4.53 7.68
N VAL A 218 4.72 3.33 7.34
CA VAL A 218 4.68 2.17 8.25
C VAL A 218 5.45 2.43 9.53
N LEU A 219 6.67 2.98 9.44
CA LEU A 219 7.47 3.31 10.64
C LEU A 219 6.82 4.40 11.50
N SER A 220 6.13 5.36 10.88
CA SER A 220 5.36 6.38 11.58
C SER A 220 4.14 5.77 12.29
N ALA A 221 3.42 4.89 11.63
CA ALA A 221 2.29 4.15 12.20
C ALA A 221 2.72 3.29 13.40
N LEU A 222 3.84 2.58 13.30
CA LEU A 222 4.40 1.82 14.43
C LEU A 222 4.74 2.70 15.63
N ARG A 223 5.22 3.94 15.41
CA ARG A 223 5.46 4.91 16.50
C ARG A 223 4.16 5.42 17.10
N GLU A 224 3.17 5.74 16.25
CA GLU A 224 1.84 6.20 16.71
C GLU A 224 1.16 5.16 17.59
N LEU A 225 1.29 3.88 17.23
CA LEU A 225 0.80 2.75 18.02
C LEU A 225 1.66 2.46 19.28
N GLY A 226 2.72 3.24 19.53
CA GLY A 226 3.62 3.01 20.66
C GLY A 226 4.47 1.75 20.54
N MET A 227 4.52 1.15 19.36
CA MET A 227 5.31 -0.06 19.09
C MET A 227 6.80 0.24 18.88
N LEU A 228 7.16 1.44 18.44
CA LEU A 228 8.54 1.92 18.35
C LEU A 228 8.73 3.13 19.23
N GLY A 229 9.91 3.22 19.87
CA GLY A 229 10.34 4.41 20.60
C GLY A 229 10.66 5.58 19.65
N GLY A 230 10.73 6.79 20.25
CA GLY A 230 10.96 8.04 19.55
C GLY A 230 9.68 8.85 19.37
N ALA A 231 9.80 10.18 19.42
CA ALA A 231 8.65 11.03 19.14
C ALA A 231 8.17 10.73 17.71
N THR A 232 6.87 10.53 17.56
CA THR A 232 6.22 10.75 16.28
C THR A 232 6.63 12.18 15.90
N ARG A 233 7.65 12.32 15.03
CA ARG A 233 7.85 13.61 14.41
C ARG A 233 6.53 13.89 13.72
N ARG A 234 5.68 14.70 14.35
CA ARG A 234 4.63 15.40 13.62
C ARG A 234 5.36 16.13 12.53
N HIS A 235 5.52 15.44 11.39
CA HIS A 235 6.06 16.10 10.23
C HIS A 235 5.19 17.34 10.03
N LYS A 236 5.84 18.48 9.79
CA LYS A 236 5.20 19.69 9.28
C LYS A 236 4.56 19.46 7.90
N LEU A 237 4.57 18.21 7.41
CA LEU A 237 3.82 17.81 6.22
C LEU A 237 2.37 18.22 6.42
N ALA A 238 1.86 18.87 5.41
CA ALA A 238 0.50 19.40 5.39
C ALA A 238 -0.45 18.39 6.01
N SER A 239 -1.21 18.82 7.03
CA SER A 239 -2.20 17.94 7.69
C SER A 239 -2.98 17.20 6.61
N ALA A 240 -2.95 15.86 6.65
CA ALA A 240 -3.67 15.02 5.71
C ALA A 240 -5.10 15.51 5.52
N LEU A 241 -5.51 15.71 4.29
CA LEU A 241 -6.88 16.09 3.96
C LEU A 241 -7.65 14.87 3.47
N VAL A 242 -8.86 14.75 3.99
CA VAL A 242 -9.80 13.71 3.58
C VAL A 242 -10.48 14.19 2.29
N ALA A 243 -10.52 13.32 1.29
CA ALA A 243 -11.28 13.60 0.07
C ALA A 243 -12.78 13.58 0.37
N GLU A 244 -13.50 14.60 -0.10
CA GLU A 244 -14.95 14.68 0.01
C GLU A 244 -15.66 13.70 -0.92
N SER A 245 -15.07 13.49 -2.09
CA SER A 245 -15.51 12.53 -3.10
C SER A 245 -14.41 12.25 -4.09
N SER A 246 -14.54 11.18 -4.87
CA SER A 246 -13.67 10.91 -6.01
C SER A 246 -14.43 10.24 -7.13
N SER A 247 -14.00 10.46 -8.37
CA SER A 247 -14.61 9.86 -9.54
C SER A 247 -13.60 9.61 -10.65
N TRP A 248 -13.88 8.58 -11.46
CA TRP A 248 -13.12 8.32 -12.66
C TRP A 248 -13.67 9.09 -13.85
N VAL A 249 -12.81 9.86 -14.51
CA VAL A 249 -13.06 10.43 -15.82
C VAL A 249 -12.81 9.35 -16.85
N ARG A 250 -13.75 9.16 -17.77
CA ARG A 250 -13.73 8.04 -18.73
C ARG A 250 -13.43 8.51 -20.14
N ALA A 251 -12.93 7.60 -20.97
CA ALA A 251 -12.68 7.84 -22.39
C ALA A 251 -13.98 8.11 -23.14
N PRO A 252 -14.09 9.22 -23.88
CA PRO A 252 -15.28 9.55 -24.68
C PRO A 252 -15.40 8.66 -25.92
N GLN A 253 -14.30 8.12 -26.40
CA GLN A 253 -14.21 7.20 -27.54
C GLN A 253 -13.03 6.25 -27.37
N SER A 254 -12.99 5.17 -28.17
CA SER A 254 -11.81 4.32 -28.29
C SER A 254 -10.73 5.00 -29.11
N GLY A 255 -9.44 4.83 -28.73
CA GLY A 255 -8.35 5.45 -29.46
C GLY A 255 -7.04 5.52 -28.70
N ILE A 256 -6.24 6.53 -29.03
CA ILE A 256 -4.92 6.80 -28.47
C ILE A 256 -5.03 8.03 -27.55
N LEU A 257 -4.84 7.80 -26.26
CA LEU A 257 -4.84 8.87 -25.26
C LEU A 257 -3.50 9.60 -25.24
N ARG A 258 -3.55 10.92 -25.41
CA ARG A 258 -2.48 11.87 -25.10
C ARG A 258 -2.80 12.57 -23.80
N SER A 259 -2.22 12.09 -22.68
CA SER A 259 -2.38 12.70 -21.36
C SER A 259 -1.63 14.03 -21.27
N MET A 260 -2.30 15.08 -20.76
CA MET A 260 -1.76 16.46 -20.68
C MET A 260 -1.55 16.91 -19.22
N LYS A 261 -2.01 16.13 -18.24
CA LYS A 261 -1.88 16.46 -16.84
C LYS A 261 -1.13 15.36 -16.09
N PRO A 262 -0.12 15.73 -15.28
CA PRO A 262 0.62 14.74 -14.49
C PRO A 262 -0.24 14.24 -13.31
N LEU A 263 0.17 13.08 -12.79
CA LEU A 263 -0.33 12.54 -11.54
C LEU A 263 -0.02 13.51 -10.38
N GLY A 264 -0.98 13.73 -9.48
CA GLY A 264 -0.85 14.68 -8.37
C GLY A 264 -1.23 16.12 -8.71
N ALA A 265 -1.46 16.44 -10.00
CA ALA A 265 -1.82 17.80 -10.41
C ALA A 265 -3.19 18.25 -9.87
N LYS A 266 -3.26 19.51 -9.43
CA LYS A 266 -4.51 20.21 -9.22
C LYS A 266 -5.13 20.55 -10.58
N VAL A 267 -6.44 20.35 -10.70
CA VAL A 267 -7.23 20.71 -11.90
C VAL A 267 -8.48 21.47 -11.49
N GLU A 268 -8.86 22.43 -12.31
CA GLU A 268 -10.14 23.16 -12.20
C GLU A 268 -11.23 22.43 -13.00
N LYS A 269 -12.50 22.66 -12.65
CA LYS A 269 -13.62 22.17 -13.47
C LYS A 269 -13.50 22.67 -14.93
N GLY A 270 -13.61 21.74 -15.89
CA GLY A 270 -13.44 22.02 -17.30
C GLY A 270 -12.01 22.13 -17.80
N ALA A 271 -11.00 21.86 -16.93
CA ALA A 271 -9.61 21.77 -17.37
C ALA A 271 -9.40 20.59 -18.31
N LEU A 272 -8.66 20.80 -19.40
CA LEU A 272 -8.27 19.75 -20.34
C LEU A 272 -7.28 18.80 -19.67
N LEU A 273 -7.66 17.52 -19.56
CA LEU A 273 -6.84 16.44 -18.97
C LEU A 273 -6.04 15.69 -20.02
N GLY A 274 -6.59 15.54 -21.21
CA GLY A 274 -5.99 14.83 -22.32
C GLY A 274 -6.90 14.87 -23.54
N VAL A 275 -6.46 14.22 -24.61
CA VAL A 275 -7.19 14.05 -25.87
C VAL A 275 -7.11 12.61 -26.29
N VAL A 276 -8.22 12.02 -26.74
CA VAL A 276 -8.27 10.68 -27.33
C VAL A 276 -8.48 10.86 -28.83
N SER A 277 -7.55 10.31 -29.64
CA SER A 277 -7.60 10.42 -31.11
C SER A 277 -7.69 9.05 -31.76
N ASP A 278 -8.22 9.00 -32.98
CA ASP A 278 -8.06 7.84 -33.82
C ASP A 278 -6.59 7.69 -34.31
N PRO A 279 -6.22 6.56 -34.91
CA PRO A 279 -4.84 6.33 -35.36
C PRO A 279 -4.32 7.28 -36.44
N PHE A 280 -5.23 7.96 -37.15
CA PHE A 280 -4.87 8.91 -38.22
C PHE A 280 -4.87 10.35 -37.74
N GLY A 281 -5.44 10.63 -36.53
CA GLY A 281 -5.55 11.97 -35.98
C GLY A 281 -6.64 12.83 -36.65
N GLU A 282 -7.58 12.19 -37.36
CA GLU A 282 -8.68 12.88 -38.04
C GLU A 282 -9.80 13.22 -37.08
N ASN A 283 -10.01 12.38 -36.03
CA ASN A 283 -11.02 12.59 -35.00
C ASN A 283 -10.34 12.70 -33.64
N GLU A 284 -10.43 13.85 -33.01
CA GLU A 284 -9.91 14.09 -31.66
C GLU A 284 -11.04 14.47 -30.69
N GLU A 285 -11.16 13.74 -29.59
CA GLU A 285 -12.11 14.02 -28.55
C GLU A 285 -11.40 14.44 -27.25
N PRO A 286 -11.67 15.65 -26.75
CA PRO A 286 -11.06 16.16 -25.54
C PRO A 286 -11.66 15.52 -24.28
N VAL A 287 -10.81 15.30 -23.28
CA VAL A 287 -11.18 14.78 -21.96
C VAL A 287 -11.05 15.89 -20.94
N TYR A 288 -12.15 16.29 -20.32
CA TYR A 288 -12.19 17.39 -19.36
C TYR A 288 -12.41 16.94 -17.93
N ALA A 289 -11.88 17.69 -16.96
CA ALA A 289 -12.14 17.50 -15.54
C ALA A 289 -13.61 17.86 -15.22
N PRO A 290 -14.39 16.95 -14.59
CA PRO A 290 -15.78 17.21 -14.25
C PRO A 290 -15.94 18.17 -13.07
N SER A 291 -14.90 18.31 -12.25
CA SER A 291 -14.88 19.17 -11.06
C SER A 291 -13.46 19.64 -10.76
N GLU A 292 -13.32 20.66 -9.92
CA GLU A 292 -12.05 20.98 -9.29
C GLU A 292 -11.60 19.80 -8.41
N GLY A 293 -10.29 19.51 -8.39
CA GLY A 293 -9.73 18.43 -7.57
C GLY A 293 -8.26 18.15 -7.84
N ILE A 294 -7.82 17.00 -7.35
CA ILE A 294 -6.45 16.47 -7.55
C ILE A 294 -6.55 15.17 -8.34
N ILE A 295 -5.69 14.99 -9.34
CA ILE A 295 -5.54 13.71 -10.05
C ILE A 295 -4.80 12.75 -9.13
N ILE A 296 -5.52 11.80 -8.53
CA ILE A 296 -4.98 10.83 -7.58
C ILE A 296 -4.63 9.48 -8.21
N GLY A 297 -5.06 9.25 -9.44
CA GLY A 297 -4.76 8.07 -10.23
C GLY A 297 -4.95 8.34 -11.70
N ARG A 298 -4.26 7.59 -12.55
CA ARG A 298 -4.41 7.69 -14.01
C ARG A 298 -4.07 6.38 -14.71
N THR A 299 -4.54 6.23 -15.94
CA THR A 299 -4.03 5.18 -16.83
C THR A 299 -2.63 5.54 -17.32
N THR A 300 -1.76 4.55 -17.45
CA THR A 300 -0.38 4.68 -17.95
C THR A 300 -0.22 4.17 -19.38
N ILE A 301 -1.19 3.39 -19.87
CA ILE A 301 -1.24 2.92 -21.24
C ILE A 301 -2.00 3.92 -22.11
N PRO A 302 -1.47 4.29 -23.29
CA PRO A 302 -2.14 5.23 -24.18
C PRO A 302 -3.30 4.62 -24.98
N LEU A 303 -3.36 3.30 -25.12
CA LEU A 303 -4.43 2.61 -25.85
C LEU A 303 -5.65 2.45 -24.94
N VAL A 304 -6.76 3.07 -25.31
CA VAL A 304 -7.96 3.10 -24.46
C VAL A 304 -9.22 2.75 -25.25
N ASN A 305 -10.14 2.06 -24.58
CA ASN A 305 -11.47 1.81 -25.14
C ASN A 305 -12.46 2.86 -24.64
N GLU A 306 -13.52 3.10 -25.40
CA GLU A 306 -14.64 3.95 -24.95
C GLU A 306 -15.17 3.49 -23.58
N GLY A 307 -15.40 4.45 -22.68
CA GLY A 307 -15.85 4.19 -21.33
C GLY A 307 -14.76 3.73 -20.36
N GLU A 308 -13.53 3.49 -20.82
CA GLU A 308 -12.42 3.10 -19.95
C GLU A 308 -12.01 4.26 -19.03
N ALA A 309 -11.63 3.94 -17.79
CA ALA A 309 -11.23 4.91 -16.79
C ALA A 309 -9.85 5.48 -17.09
N LEU A 310 -9.74 6.80 -17.25
CA LEU A 310 -8.51 7.51 -17.64
C LEU A 310 -7.84 8.22 -16.47
N PHE A 311 -8.59 9.05 -15.75
CA PHE A 311 -8.10 9.85 -14.63
C PHE A 311 -9.02 9.69 -13.43
N HIS A 312 -8.45 9.48 -12.26
CA HIS A 312 -9.17 9.47 -10.99
C HIS A 312 -8.98 10.84 -10.33
N VAL A 313 -10.04 11.63 -10.27
CA VAL A 313 -10.03 12.96 -9.70
C VAL A 313 -10.73 12.93 -8.34
N ALA A 314 -10.03 13.39 -7.30
CA ALA A 314 -10.58 13.53 -5.95
C ALA A 314 -10.78 15.00 -5.58
N ARG A 315 -11.92 15.30 -4.95
CA ARG A 315 -12.28 16.63 -4.47
C ARG A 315 -11.88 16.80 -3.02
N PHE A 316 -11.41 18.00 -2.68
CA PHE A 316 -11.01 18.37 -1.33
C PHE A 316 -11.50 19.75 -0.99
N SER A 317 -11.76 20.01 0.29
CA SER A 317 -12.11 21.36 0.79
C SER A 317 -11.00 22.41 0.57
N ARG A 318 -9.74 21.95 0.45
CA ARG A 318 -8.55 22.79 0.22
C ARG A 318 -7.58 22.13 -0.74
N PRO A 319 -7.91 22.09 -2.06
CA PRO A 319 -7.09 21.35 -3.05
C PRO A 319 -5.67 21.90 -3.19
N ASP A 320 -5.45 23.21 -3.05
CA ASP A 320 -4.10 23.81 -3.08
C ASP A 320 -3.18 23.28 -1.98
N LYS A 321 -3.75 23.00 -0.80
CA LYS A 321 -2.97 22.42 0.30
C LYS A 321 -2.58 20.97 0.01
N VAL A 322 -3.47 20.21 -0.63
CA VAL A 322 -3.18 18.83 -1.04
C VAL A 322 -2.12 18.80 -2.12
N ALA A 323 -2.25 19.64 -3.16
CA ALA A 323 -1.28 19.73 -4.26
C ALA A 323 0.13 20.02 -3.72
N ARG A 324 0.26 21.06 -2.86
CA ARG A 324 1.54 21.37 -2.21
C ARG A 324 2.07 20.20 -1.38
N GLY A 325 1.23 19.50 -0.62
CA GLY A 325 1.64 18.34 0.16
C GLY A 325 2.13 17.18 -0.72
N VAL A 326 1.54 16.97 -1.90
CA VAL A 326 2.00 15.99 -2.89
C VAL A 326 3.38 16.40 -3.44
N GLU A 327 3.56 17.67 -3.83
CA GLU A 327 4.85 18.20 -4.31
C GLU A 327 5.94 18.08 -3.24
N GLU A 328 5.65 18.43 -1.97
CA GLU A 328 6.58 18.32 -0.85
C GLU A 328 7.05 16.87 -0.65
N ILE A 329 6.12 15.89 -0.72
CA ILE A 329 6.47 14.47 -0.63
C ILE A 329 7.31 14.03 -1.82
N GLN A 330 6.96 14.43 -3.04
CA GLN A 330 7.73 14.12 -4.23
C GLN A 330 9.16 14.66 -4.12
N GLN A 331 9.34 15.91 -3.68
CA GLN A 331 10.66 16.52 -3.47
C GLN A 331 11.45 15.85 -2.33
N GLU A 332 10.80 15.57 -1.19
CA GLU A 332 11.47 14.99 -0.03
C GLU A 332 11.96 13.55 -0.31
N LEU A 333 11.20 12.79 -1.07
CA LEU A 333 11.44 11.37 -1.35
C LEU A 333 12.08 11.11 -2.72
N ASP A 334 12.43 12.17 -3.46
CA ASP A 334 13.08 12.05 -4.77
C ASP A 334 14.37 11.22 -4.65
N PRO A 335 14.48 10.09 -5.38
CA PRO A 335 15.67 9.25 -5.36
C PRO A 335 16.95 9.98 -5.79
N SER A 336 16.83 10.99 -6.65
CA SER A 336 17.98 11.77 -7.13
C SER A 336 18.63 12.60 -6.01
N SER A 337 17.89 12.92 -4.94
CA SER A 337 18.42 13.66 -3.78
C SER A 337 19.51 12.91 -3.02
N ASP A 338 19.58 11.58 -3.12
CA ASP A 338 20.63 10.76 -2.49
C ASP A 338 21.92 10.75 -3.28
N ILE A 339 21.86 10.96 -4.60
CA ILE A 339 23.02 10.98 -5.50
C ILE A 339 23.87 12.24 -5.26
N ILE A 340 23.28 13.32 -4.74
CA ILE A 340 23.92 14.63 -4.53
C ILE A 340 24.66 14.71 -3.19
N ARG A 341 24.50 13.74 -2.28
CA ARG A 341 25.27 13.70 -1.04
C ARG A 341 26.58 12.93 -1.24
N PRO A 342 27.74 13.63 -1.42
CA PRO A 342 29.03 12.94 -1.49
C PRO A 342 29.21 12.15 -0.17
N ALA A 343 29.63 10.90 -0.29
CA ALA A 343 29.98 10.08 0.86
C ALA A 343 30.88 10.89 1.80
N ARG A 344 30.44 11.11 3.04
CA ARG A 344 31.34 11.71 4.06
C ARG A 344 32.56 10.81 4.16
N ARG A 345 33.69 11.26 3.58
CA ARG A 345 34.98 10.65 3.79
C ARG A 345 35.24 10.67 5.30
N THR A 346 35.14 9.53 5.93
CA THR A 346 35.68 9.33 7.27
C THR A 346 37.18 9.38 7.13
N GLY A 347 37.75 10.59 7.28
CA GLY A 347 39.17 10.79 7.36
C GLY A 347 39.71 10.13 8.62
N LYS A 348 40.18 8.89 8.49
CA LYS A 348 41.17 8.39 9.43
C LYS A 348 42.52 9.05 9.06
N SER A 349 42.89 10.08 9.80
CA SER A 349 44.27 10.61 9.78
C SER A 349 45.18 9.49 10.32
N ALA A 350 45.97 8.94 9.43
CA ALA A 350 47.12 8.13 9.84
C ALA A 350 48.14 9.09 10.48
N GLY A 351 48.14 9.21 11.79
CA GLY A 351 49.16 9.85 12.56
C GLY A 351 50.42 8.98 12.54
N GLY A 352 51.37 9.36 11.69
CA GLY A 352 52.74 8.84 11.78
C GLY A 352 53.35 9.27 13.09
N ARG A 353 53.96 8.36 13.80
CA ARG A 353 55.03 8.62 14.78
C ARG A 353 56.29 7.95 14.29
N ARG A 354 57.30 8.73 14.22
CA ARG A 354 58.72 8.32 14.12
C ARG A 354 59.12 7.54 15.37
#